data_96fa3a0f85c6640aff2e7e02eb794f9b
#
_entry.id   96fa3a0f85c6640aff2e7e02eb794f9b
#
_cell.length_a   1.000
_cell.length_b   1.000
_cell.length_c   1.000
_cell.angle_alpha   90.00
_cell.angle_beta   90.00
_cell.angle_gamma   90.00
#
_symmetry.space_group_name_H-M   'P 1'
#
loop_
_entity.id
_entity.type
_entity.pdbx_description
1 polymer ?
#
loop_
_entity_poly.entity_id
_entity_poly.type
_entity_poly.pdbx_seq_one_letter_code
_entity_poly.pdbx_strand_id
1 'polypeptide(L)'
;MTKTSFIFSTDIHGSEICWRKFLNSAKVFKVDALVLSGDMTGKIIVPILRRPDGKFDATFMKEKYVLSESEIPEFGKKVRRVSYLPYVTTPEEADRIAADEGRREKLFEDLQKQVVKYWLDLIPEKVDRNCRVIISPGNDDKLAIDEVIKQNPHAVYGEENVVALDEEHEVACVGWTCPTPWNSPRECSEEELYERMKKVVQQVKNMKTAVFCFHCPPYDSEIDRAPLLDKNLRPVVRAGSHEFGPAGCKATRRIMEDYQPLLGLHGHIHESPGFIQIGRTKCLNPGSEYGEGILKAYLVEIDGDKITRLQRVEG
;
A
#
# COMPACT_ATOMS: atom_id res chain seq x y z
N MET A 1 11.33 8.40 -28.50
CA MET A 1 11.34 7.59 -27.27
C MET A 1 11.25 8.56 -26.11
N THR A 2 10.28 8.35 -25.24
CA THR A 2 10.02 9.25 -24.11
C THR A 2 10.76 8.69 -22.89
N LYS A 3 11.67 9.49 -22.33
CA LYS A 3 12.34 9.14 -21.07
C LYS A 3 11.46 9.58 -19.91
N THR A 4 11.14 8.66 -19.02
CA THR A 4 10.30 8.91 -17.84
C THR A 4 10.95 8.34 -16.59
N SER A 5 10.85 9.07 -15.50
CA SER A 5 11.32 8.69 -14.18
C SER A 5 10.18 8.65 -13.16
N PHE A 6 10.20 7.69 -12.26
CA PHE A 6 9.20 7.63 -11.19
C PHE A 6 9.74 6.99 -9.92
N ILE A 7 9.08 7.32 -8.80
CA ILE A 7 9.26 6.61 -7.53
C ILE A 7 8.12 5.61 -7.39
N PHE A 8 8.49 4.37 -7.13
CA PHE A 8 7.56 3.30 -6.79
C PHE A 8 7.69 2.93 -5.32
N SER A 9 6.57 2.94 -4.59
CA SER A 9 6.47 2.47 -3.20
C SER A 9 5.17 1.71 -2.98
N THR A 10 5.08 1.01 -1.85
CA THR A 10 3.95 0.14 -1.48
C THR A 10 3.87 0.00 0.04
N ASP A 11 2.78 -0.58 0.57
CA ASP A 11 2.64 -1.06 1.94
C ASP A 11 3.03 -0.02 3.01
N ILE A 12 2.45 1.17 2.93
CA ILE A 12 2.68 2.22 3.93
C ILE A 12 1.73 2.13 5.13
N HIS A 13 0.68 1.30 5.06
CA HIS A 13 -0.23 0.87 6.13
C HIS A 13 -0.63 1.98 7.13
N GLY A 14 -1.02 3.15 6.65
CA GLY A 14 -1.45 4.25 7.52
C GLY A 14 -0.31 5.10 8.08
N SER A 15 0.95 4.88 7.69
CA SER A 15 2.09 5.69 8.13
C SER A 15 2.09 7.07 7.47
N GLU A 16 1.65 8.08 8.21
CA GLU A 16 1.69 9.47 7.73
C GLU A 16 3.13 9.93 7.42
N ILE A 17 4.12 9.39 8.15
CA ILE A 17 5.54 9.68 7.90
C ILE A 17 5.93 9.15 6.52
N CYS A 18 5.63 7.88 6.23
CA CYS A 18 5.94 7.28 4.93
C CYS A 18 5.20 8.00 3.80
N TRP A 19 3.91 8.34 3.97
CA TRP A 19 3.16 9.10 2.99
C TRP A 19 3.82 10.46 2.68
N ARG A 20 4.19 11.23 3.71
CA ARG A 20 4.87 12.52 3.52
C ARG A 20 6.24 12.38 2.84
N LYS A 21 7.01 11.34 3.18
CA LYS A 21 8.29 11.04 2.52
C LYS A 21 8.06 10.65 1.06
N PHE A 22 7.03 9.85 0.78
CA PHE A 22 6.65 9.48 -0.58
C PHE A 22 6.33 10.72 -1.44
N LEU A 23 5.49 11.64 -0.96
CA LEU A 23 5.21 12.88 -1.68
C LEU A 23 6.46 13.75 -1.85
N ASN A 24 7.29 13.89 -0.80
CA ASN A 24 8.51 14.69 -0.86
C ASN A 24 9.54 14.12 -1.84
N SER A 25 9.54 12.80 -2.06
CA SER A 25 10.47 12.13 -3.00
C SER A 25 10.34 12.67 -4.42
N ALA A 26 9.16 13.16 -4.83
CA ALA A 26 8.97 13.80 -6.13
C ALA A 26 9.94 14.96 -6.35
N LYS A 27 10.11 15.83 -5.32
CA LYS A 27 11.02 16.98 -5.38
C LYS A 27 12.49 16.56 -5.21
N VAL A 28 12.76 15.61 -4.31
CA VAL A 28 14.11 15.14 -3.99
C VAL A 28 14.76 14.50 -5.24
N PHE A 29 14.03 13.65 -5.92
CA PHE A 29 14.54 12.92 -7.09
C PHE A 29 14.14 13.57 -8.43
N LYS A 30 13.28 14.61 -8.40
CA LYS A 30 12.80 15.33 -9.60
C LYS A 30 12.18 14.38 -10.63
N VAL A 31 11.30 13.51 -10.16
CA VAL A 31 10.64 12.49 -10.98
C VAL A 31 9.35 12.99 -11.63
N ASP A 32 8.96 12.34 -12.72
CA ASP A 32 7.78 12.66 -13.51
C ASP A 32 6.50 12.03 -12.91
N ALA A 33 6.66 10.97 -12.09
CA ALA A 33 5.53 10.34 -11.43
C ALA A 33 5.88 9.72 -10.08
N LEU A 34 4.84 9.55 -9.26
CA LEU A 34 4.82 8.74 -8.04
C LEU A 34 3.82 7.60 -8.25
N VAL A 35 4.20 6.36 -7.94
CA VAL A 35 3.35 5.18 -8.05
C VAL A 35 3.29 4.51 -6.69
N LEU A 36 2.09 4.46 -6.08
CA LEU A 36 1.82 3.73 -4.84
C LEU A 36 0.96 2.51 -5.14
N SER A 37 1.49 1.32 -4.84
CA SER A 37 0.83 0.04 -5.09
C SER A 37 0.41 -0.64 -3.80
N GLY A 38 -0.78 -0.32 -3.35
CA GLY A 38 -1.44 -1.11 -2.31
C GLY A 38 -1.09 -0.77 -0.87
N ASP A 39 -1.98 -1.25 -0.01
CA ASP A 39 -1.90 -1.26 1.45
C ASP A 39 -1.51 0.09 2.03
N MET A 40 -2.31 1.10 1.67
CA MET A 40 -2.06 2.46 2.10
C MET A 40 -2.65 2.78 3.48
N THR A 41 -3.69 2.04 3.92
CA THR A 41 -4.46 2.39 5.12
C THR A 41 -4.01 1.67 6.40
N GLY A 42 -4.24 2.31 7.55
CA GLY A 42 -3.95 1.73 8.87
C GLY A 42 -5.00 0.70 9.31
N LYS A 43 -4.60 -0.19 10.22
CA LYS A 43 -5.37 -1.36 10.65
C LYS A 43 -5.86 -1.33 12.11
N ILE A 44 -5.43 -0.37 12.93
CA ILE A 44 -5.68 -0.36 14.37
C ILE A 44 -6.27 0.97 14.80
N ILE A 45 -7.39 0.93 15.52
CA ILE A 45 -8.01 2.10 16.12
C ILE A 45 -7.51 2.26 17.56
N VAL A 46 -7.11 3.49 17.92
CA VAL A 46 -6.76 3.87 19.30
C VAL A 46 -7.88 4.75 19.85
N PRO A 47 -8.75 4.24 20.73
CA PRO A 47 -9.78 5.05 21.35
C PRO A 47 -9.18 6.04 22.34
N ILE A 48 -9.67 7.28 22.29
CA ILE A 48 -9.38 8.38 23.22
C ILE A 48 -10.69 8.68 23.94
N LEU A 49 -10.81 8.21 25.16
CA LEU A 49 -12.06 8.13 25.91
C LEU A 49 -12.28 9.40 26.74
N ARG A 50 -13.35 10.13 26.47
CA ARG A 50 -13.74 11.32 27.25
C ARG A 50 -14.19 10.94 28.64
N ARG A 51 -13.65 11.61 29.66
CA ARG A 51 -14.00 11.46 31.08
C ARG A 51 -15.01 12.53 31.52
N PRO A 52 -15.75 12.29 32.64
CA PRO A 52 -16.66 13.28 33.19
C PRO A 52 -15.98 14.59 33.69
N ASP A 53 -14.69 14.52 34.02
CA ASP A 53 -13.88 15.68 34.47
C ASP A 53 -13.31 16.53 33.30
N GLY A 54 -13.71 16.22 32.05
CA GLY A 54 -13.26 16.92 30.85
C GLY A 54 -11.89 16.50 30.33
N LYS A 55 -11.24 15.53 30.98
CA LYS A 55 -10.01 14.90 30.49
C LYS A 55 -10.31 13.71 29.57
N PHE A 56 -9.25 13.11 29.01
CA PHE A 56 -9.36 11.98 28.12
C PHE A 56 -8.35 10.90 28.49
N ASP A 57 -8.82 9.66 28.55
CA ASP A 57 -7.98 8.48 28.75
C ASP A 57 -7.67 7.83 27.41
N ALA A 58 -6.42 7.43 27.20
CA ALA A 58 -6.01 6.61 26.06
C ALA A 58 -4.99 5.57 26.50
N THR A 59 -5.02 4.41 25.86
CA THR A 59 -3.95 3.42 25.98
C THR A 59 -3.30 3.24 24.62
N PHE A 60 -2.00 3.46 24.55
CA PHE A 60 -1.25 3.39 23.32
C PHE A 60 0.13 2.78 23.57
N MET A 61 0.50 1.74 22.80
CA MET A 61 1.75 0.99 22.95
C MET A 61 2.01 0.52 24.40
N LYS A 62 0.94 0.02 25.07
CA LYS A 62 0.93 -0.45 26.47
C LYS A 62 1.10 0.67 27.52
N GLU A 63 1.24 1.92 27.12
CA GLU A 63 1.27 3.07 28.04
C GLU A 63 -0.11 3.69 28.18
N LYS A 64 -0.41 4.19 29.39
CA LYS A 64 -1.65 4.90 29.70
C LYS A 64 -1.40 6.41 29.67
N TYR A 65 -2.31 7.13 29.03
CA TYR A 65 -2.27 8.59 28.90
C TYR A 65 -3.52 9.18 29.51
N VAL A 66 -3.37 10.31 30.22
CA VAL A 66 -4.45 11.19 30.66
C VAL A 66 -4.20 12.54 30.00
N LEU A 67 -5.07 12.90 29.07
CA LEU A 67 -4.87 14.06 28.19
C LEU A 67 -5.88 15.17 28.53
N SER A 68 -5.47 16.41 28.39
CA SER A 68 -6.38 17.56 28.25
C SER A 68 -6.89 17.65 26.80
N GLU A 69 -7.94 18.41 26.56
CA GLU A 69 -8.48 18.61 25.21
C GLU A 69 -7.43 19.22 24.24
N SER A 70 -6.60 20.11 24.73
CA SER A 70 -5.51 20.74 23.96
C SER A 70 -4.38 19.79 23.55
N GLU A 71 -4.22 18.66 24.25
CA GLU A 71 -3.20 17.65 23.94
C GLU A 71 -3.65 16.61 22.90
N ILE A 72 -4.97 16.47 22.65
CA ILE A 72 -5.52 15.49 21.71
C ILE A 72 -4.91 15.61 20.30
N PRO A 73 -4.76 16.80 19.69
CA PRO A 73 -4.20 16.91 18.35
C PRO A 73 -2.77 16.37 18.25
N GLU A 74 -1.92 16.67 19.23
CA GLU A 74 -0.54 16.19 19.24
C GLU A 74 -0.45 14.68 19.53
N PHE A 75 -1.27 14.19 20.46
CA PHE A 75 -1.40 12.76 20.70
C PHE A 75 -1.90 12.02 19.46
N GLY A 76 -2.89 12.55 18.75
CA GLY A 76 -3.38 12.02 17.49
C GLY A 76 -2.28 11.94 16.42
N LYS A 77 -1.39 12.93 16.33
CA LYS A 77 -0.20 12.85 15.46
C LYS A 77 0.73 11.71 15.88
N LYS A 78 0.99 11.56 17.20
CA LYS A 78 1.82 10.47 17.73
C LYS A 78 1.26 9.10 17.35
N VAL A 79 -0.06 8.92 17.44
CA VAL A 79 -0.76 7.69 17.06
C VAL A 79 -0.63 7.40 15.56
N ARG A 80 -0.86 8.42 14.70
CA ARG A 80 -0.75 8.26 13.24
C ARG A 80 0.68 8.01 12.75
N ARG A 81 1.71 8.42 13.51
CA ARG A 81 3.11 8.14 13.14
C ARG A 81 3.43 6.65 13.04
N VAL A 82 2.73 5.81 13.82
CA VAL A 82 2.90 4.36 13.82
C VAL A 82 1.71 3.64 13.17
N SER A 83 1.06 4.32 12.23
CA SER A 83 0.02 3.70 11.38
C SER A 83 -1.31 3.38 12.05
N TYR A 84 -1.57 3.95 13.25
CA TYR A 84 -2.81 3.74 13.99
C TYR A 84 -3.79 4.90 13.79
N LEU A 85 -5.07 4.63 13.99
CA LEU A 85 -6.18 5.56 13.77
C LEU A 85 -6.68 6.11 15.14
N PRO A 86 -6.40 7.37 15.51
CA PRO A 86 -6.92 7.94 16.73
C PRO A 86 -8.43 8.21 16.60
N TYR A 87 -9.20 7.82 17.61
CA TYR A 87 -10.65 8.02 17.63
C TYR A 87 -11.11 8.55 18.98
N VAL A 88 -11.62 9.79 19.00
CA VAL A 88 -12.15 10.43 20.20
C VAL A 88 -13.60 10.01 20.39
N THR A 89 -13.93 9.44 21.55
CA THR A 89 -15.25 8.89 21.84
C THR A 89 -15.54 8.89 23.34
N THR A 90 -16.71 8.40 23.77
CA THR A 90 -17.02 8.13 25.18
C THR A 90 -16.82 6.65 25.52
N PRO A 91 -16.66 6.28 26.81
CA PRO A 91 -16.59 4.88 27.22
C PRO A 91 -17.81 4.06 26.74
N GLU A 92 -19.00 4.62 26.89
CA GLU A 92 -20.27 3.94 26.53
C GLU A 92 -20.36 3.67 25.02
N GLU A 93 -19.91 4.62 24.20
CA GLU A 93 -19.90 4.41 22.74
C GLU A 93 -18.79 3.46 22.32
N ALA A 94 -17.62 3.50 22.95
CA ALA A 94 -16.55 2.53 22.73
C ALA A 94 -17.02 1.09 23.02
N ASP A 95 -17.75 0.89 24.12
CA ASP A 95 -18.33 -0.40 24.49
C ASP A 95 -19.39 -0.87 23.46
N ARG A 96 -20.24 0.03 22.97
CA ARG A 96 -21.22 -0.28 21.92
C ARG A 96 -20.55 -0.70 20.61
N ILE A 97 -19.48 0.02 20.22
CA ILE A 97 -18.70 -0.31 19.02
C ILE A 97 -18.00 -1.66 19.21
N ALA A 98 -17.41 -1.91 20.36
CA ALA A 98 -16.74 -3.18 20.66
C ALA A 98 -17.72 -4.39 20.62
N ALA A 99 -18.96 -4.19 21.04
CA ALA A 99 -20.00 -5.21 21.07
C ALA A 99 -20.67 -5.48 19.72
N ASP A 100 -20.55 -4.57 18.74
CA ASP A 100 -21.24 -4.62 17.44
C ASP A 100 -20.23 -4.60 16.30
N GLU A 101 -20.10 -5.72 15.58
CA GLU A 101 -19.16 -5.85 14.46
C GLU A 101 -19.48 -4.90 13.30
N GLY A 102 -20.76 -4.69 12.97
CA GLY A 102 -21.17 -3.79 11.91
C GLY A 102 -20.81 -2.33 12.21
N ARG A 103 -20.98 -1.89 13.47
CA ARG A 103 -20.54 -0.55 13.91
C ARG A 103 -19.03 -0.40 13.86
N ARG A 104 -18.30 -1.44 14.29
CA ARG A 104 -16.84 -1.45 14.26
C ARG A 104 -16.31 -1.34 12.83
N GLU A 105 -16.84 -2.14 11.91
CA GLU A 105 -16.49 -2.09 10.48
C GLU A 105 -16.78 -0.72 9.86
N LYS A 106 -17.98 -0.18 10.12
CA LYS A 106 -18.36 1.15 9.63
C LYS A 106 -17.44 2.25 10.15
N LEU A 107 -17.13 2.25 11.44
CA LEU A 107 -16.20 3.22 12.02
C LEU A 107 -14.82 3.12 11.35
N PHE A 108 -14.36 1.88 11.13
CA PHE A 108 -13.07 1.63 10.50
C PHE A 108 -13.02 2.23 9.08
N GLU A 109 -14.05 1.98 8.28
CA GLU A 109 -14.18 2.56 6.94
C GLU A 109 -14.20 4.09 6.96
N ASP A 110 -14.98 4.68 7.87
CA ASP A 110 -15.11 6.13 7.97
C ASP A 110 -13.77 6.79 8.38
N LEU A 111 -13.01 6.18 9.29
CA LEU A 111 -11.69 6.65 9.68
C LEU A 111 -10.66 6.50 8.55
N GLN A 112 -10.67 5.38 7.82
CA GLN A 112 -9.81 5.19 6.66
C GLN A 112 -10.09 6.24 5.56
N LYS A 113 -11.37 6.48 5.23
CA LYS A 113 -11.77 7.53 4.28
C LYS A 113 -11.26 8.91 4.70
N GLN A 114 -11.39 9.26 5.98
CA GLN A 114 -10.90 10.54 6.50
C GLN A 114 -9.38 10.69 6.35
N VAL A 115 -8.62 9.65 6.69
CA VAL A 115 -7.17 9.67 6.56
C VAL A 115 -6.76 9.75 5.09
N VAL A 116 -7.35 8.92 4.22
CA VAL A 116 -7.05 8.94 2.77
C VAL A 116 -7.38 10.30 2.18
N LYS A 117 -8.54 10.86 2.49
CA LYS A 117 -8.90 12.22 2.04
C LYS A 117 -7.86 13.25 2.46
N TYR A 118 -7.51 13.28 3.75
CA TYR A 118 -6.50 14.19 4.28
C TYR A 118 -5.15 14.04 3.56
N TRP A 119 -4.73 12.80 3.29
CA TRP A 119 -3.48 12.53 2.60
C TRP A 119 -3.48 13.01 1.15
N LEU A 120 -4.58 12.79 0.44
CA LEU A 120 -4.74 13.25 -0.93
C LEU A 120 -4.76 14.78 -1.01
N ASP A 121 -5.35 15.46 -0.02
CA ASP A 121 -5.37 16.93 0.06
C ASP A 121 -3.95 17.53 0.25
N LEU A 122 -2.95 16.74 0.69
CA LEU A 122 -1.55 17.16 0.77
C LEU A 122 -0.80 17.11 -0.56
N ILE A 123 -1.33 16.41 -1.58
CA ILE A 123 -0.64 16.26 -2.89
C ILE A 123 -0.32 17.62 -3.50
N PRO A 124 -1.27 18.55 -3.71
CA PRO A 124 -0.99 19.83 -4.37
C PRO A 124 -0.04 20.74 -3.57
N GLU A 125 0.12 20.50 -2.26
CA GLU A 125 1.08 21.24 -1.44
C GLU A 125 2.52 20.74 -1.60
N LYS A 126 2.69 19.46 -1.91
CA LYS A 126 3.97 18.75 -1.86
C LYS A 126 4.52 18.36 -3.22
N VAL A 127 3.65 18.10 -4.18
CA VAL A 127 4.00 17.55 -5.50
C VAL A 127 3.74 18.59 -6.58
N ASP A 128 4.66 18.71 -7.53
CA ASP A 128 4.49 19.58 -8.70
C ASP A 128 3.30 19.10 -9.55
N ARG A 129 2.61 20.05 -10.19
CA ARG A 129 1.42 19.77 -11.02
C ARG A 129 1.72 18.86 -12.22
N ASN A 130 2.96 18.84 -12.68
CA ASN A 130 3.39 18.00 -13.80
C ASN A 130 3.77 16.58 -13.35
N CYS A 131 3.99 16.34 -12.06
CA CYS A 131 4.27 15.03 -11.53
C CYS A 131 2.98 14.27 -11.26
N ARG A 132 2.78 13.15 -11.92
CA ARG A 132 1.59 12.31 -11.75
C ARG A 132 1.65 11.53 -10.45
N VAL A 133 0.54 11.40 -9.74
CA VAL A 133 0.44 10.56 -8.54
C VAL A 133 -0.57 9.45 -8.82
N ILE A 134 -0.07 8.25 -9.08
CA ILE A 134 -0.89 7.05 -9.39
C ILE A 134 -1.02 6.24 -8.11
N ILE A 135 -2.25 5.90 -7.74
CA ILE A 135 -2.57 5.14 -6.52
C ILE A 135 -3.47 3.96 -6.87
N SER A 136 -3.02 2.77 -6.50
CA SER A 136 -3.82 1.55 -6.54
C SER A 136 -3.92 1.01 -5.11
N PRO A 137 -5.12 0.84 -4.53
CA PRO A 137 -5.30 0.16 -3.25
C PRO A 137 -4.76 -1.27 -3.25
N GLY A 138 -4.42 -1.81 -2.08
CA GLY A 138 -3.99 -3.20 -1.89
C GLY A 138 -5.03 -4.05 -1.18
N ASN A 139 -4.66 -5.27 -0.82
CA ASN A 139 -5.60 -6.23 -0.23
C ASN A 139 -6.16 -5.79 1.13
N ASP A 140 -5.39 -5.06 1.93
CA ASP A 140 -5.83 -4.58 3.25
C ASP A 140 -6.72 -3.32 3.18
N ASP A 141 -6.77 -2.66 2.04
CA ASP A 141 -7.53 -1.44 1.85
C ASP A 141 -9.03 -1.74 1.61
N LYS A 142 -9.91 -1.17 2.45
CA LYS A 142 -11.36 -1.31 2.27
C LYS A 142 -11.81 -0.72 0.94
N LEU A 143 -12.78 -1.34 0.27
CA LEU A 143 -13.36 -0.84 -0.99
C LEU A 143 -13.90 0.58 -0.87
N ALA A 144 -14.28 0.97 0.33
CA ALA A 144 -14.83 2.28 0.62
C ALA A 144 -13.87 3.47 0.35
N ILE A 145 -12.54 3.23 0.26
CA ILE A 145 -11.59 4.32 -0.05
C ILE A 145 -11.49 4.62 -1.54
N ASP A 146 -11.96 3.72 -2.41
CA ASP A 146 -11.85 3.88 -3.86
C ASP A 146 -12.50 5.17 -4.35
N GLU A 147 -13.71 5.45 -3.87
CA GLU A 147 -14.44 6.66 -4.24
C GLU A 147 -13.75 7.93 -3.75
N VAL A 148 -13.04 7.86 -2.61
CA VAL A 148 -12.26 8.99 -2.10
C VAL A 148 -11.09 9.30 -3.03
N ILE A 149 -10.42 8.26 -3.55
CA ILE A 149 -9.29 8.43 -4.48
C ILE A 149 -9.82 8.92 -5.84
N LYS A 150 -10.88 8.30 -6.38
CA LYS A 150 -11.47 8.67 -7.68
C LYS A 150 -11.95 10.12 -7.73
N GLN A 151 -12.46 10.65 -6.61
CA GLN A 151 -12.97 12.02 -6.53
C GLN A 151 -11.87 13.06 -6.36
N ASN A 152 -10.62 12.65 -6.06
CA ASN A 152 -9.54 13.61 -5.87
C ASN A 152 -8.91 14.00 -7.21
N PRO A 153 -8.84 15.31 -7.55
CA PRO A 153 -8.35 15.76 -8.86
C PRO A 153 -6.80 15.68 -8.99
N HIS A 154 -6.09 15.39 -7.91
CA HIS A 154 -4.62 15.36 -7.86
C HIS A 154 -4.06 13.94 -7.84
N ALA A 155 -4.92 12.92 -7.73
CA ALA A 155 -4.54 11.51 -7.76
C ALA A 155 -5.17 10.81 -8.97
N VAL A 156 -4.44 9.88 -9.56
CA VAL A 156 -4.94 8.99 -10.61
C VAL A 156 -5.27 7.65 -9.96
N TYR A 157 -6.54 7.27 -9.99
CA TYR A 157 -7.00 5.98 -9.48
C TYR A 157 -6.61 4.86 -10.44
N GLY A 158 -5.80 3.92 -9.96
CA GLY A 158 -5.23 2.85 -10.77
C GLY A 158 -5.98 1.51 -10.70
N GLU A 159 -6.69 1.23 -9.61
CA GLU A 159 -7.25 -0.11 -9.36
C GLU A 159 -8.15 -0.62 -10.48
N GLU A 160 -7.86 -1.83 -10.97
CA GLU A 160 -8.49 -2.50 -12.11
C GLU A 160 -8.55 -1.63 -13.39
N ASN A 161 -7.56 -0.73 -13.57
CA ASN A 161 -7.46 0.15 -14.72
C ASN A 161 -6.07 0.10 -15.36
N VAL A 162 -6.02 0.56 -16.61
CA VAL A 162 -4.79 0.94 -17.30
C VAL A 162 -4.71 2.46 -17.32
N VAL A 163 -3.69 3.03 -16.71
CA VAL A 163 -3.49 4.47 -16.61
C VAL A 163 -2.20 4.90 -17.31
N ALA A 164 -2.21 6.06 -17.95
CA ALA A 164 -1.01 6.57 -18.61
C ALA A 164 0.04 7.01 -17.58
N LEU A 165 1.25 6.52 -17.69
CA LEU A 165 2.41 7.06 -16.97
C LEU A 165 2.96 8.29 -17.71
N ASP A 166 3.06 8.19 -19.02
CA ASP A 166 3.40 9.24 -19.97
C ASP A 166 2.73 8.98 -21.35
N GLU A 167 3.24 9.56 -22.44
CA GLU A 167 2.69 9.39 -23.78
C GLU A 167 2.92 7.99 -24.37
N GLU A 168 3.93 7.25 -23.90
CA GLU A 168 4.35 5.95 -24.41
C GLU A 168 4.12 4.80 -23.43
N HIS A 169 4.17 5.07 -22.11
CA HIS A 169 4.12 4.06 -21.07
C HIS A 169 2.77 4.05 -20.36
N GLU A 170 2.25 2.85 -20.13
CA GLU A 170 0.99 2.60 -19.40
C GLU A 170 1.25 1.75 -18.16
N VAL A 171 0.53 2.04 -17.08
CA VAL A 171 0.53 1.24 -15.85
C VAL A 171 -0.78 0.50 -15.74
N ALA A 172 -0.75 -0.83 -15.75
CA ALA A 172 -1.88 -1.70 -15.50
C ALA A 172 -1.87 -2.09 -14.03
N CYS A 173 -2.93 -1.77 -13.27
CA CYS A 173 -2.96 -1.94 -11.82
C CYS A 173 -4.01 -2.96 -11.39
N VAL A 174 -3.63 -3.84 -10.43
CA VAL A 174 -4.54 -4.73 -9.70
C VAL A 174 -4.04 -4.89 -8.26
N GLY A 175 -4.86 -4.47 -7.30
CA GLY A 175 -4.54 -4.53 -5.87
C GLY A 175 -5.04 -5.78 -5.15
N TRP A 176 -5.83 -6.62 -5.82
CA TRP A 176 -6.32 -7.89 -5.32
C TRP A 176 -5.20 -8.91 -5.16
N THR A 177 -5.36 -9.81 -4.16
CA THR A 177 -4.44 -10.91 -3.91
C THR A 177 -5.17 -12.26 -3.87
N CYS A 178 -4.40 -13.37 -3.92
CA CYS A 178 -4.90 -14.68 -3.55
C CYS A 178 -5.17 -14.72 -2.02
N PRO A 179 -5.94 -15.73 -1.53
CA PRO A 179 -6.34 -15.78 -0.12
C PRO A 179 -5.14 -15.78 0.83
N THR A 180 -5.22 -14.95 1.85
CA THR A 180 -4.26 -14.90 2.97
C THR A 180 -4.88 -15.46 4.26
N PRO A 181 -4.08 -15.79 5.27
CA PRO A 181 -4.62 -16.21 6.57
C PRO A 181 -5.45 -15.14 7.29
N TRP A 182 -5.42 -13.89 6.84
CA TRP A 182 -6.08 -12.75 7.50
C TRP A 182 -7.43 -12.39 6.91
N ASN A 183 -7.83 -12.98 5.77
CA ASN A 183 -9.09 -12.72 5.09
C ASN A 183 -9.33 -11.22 4.87
N SER A 184 -8.40 -10.59 4.17
CA SER A 184 -8.41 -9.16 3.90
C SER A 184 -9.46 -8.75 2.85
N PRO A 185 -9.82 -7.45 2.75
CA PRO A 185 -10.95 -6.98 1.93
C PRO A 185 -10.89 -7.29 0.44
N ARG A 186 -9.67 -7.40 -0.16
CA ARG A 186 -9.51 -7.63 -1.60
C ARG A 186 -8.77 -8.94 -1.87
N GLU A 187 -9.36 -10.04 -1.42
CA GLU A 187 -8.90 -11.39 -1.70
C GLU A 187 -9.88 -12.13 -2.60
N CYS A 188 -9.36 -12.94 -3.50
CA CYS A 188 -10.15 -13.82 -4.35
C CYS A 188 -9.36 -15.09 -4.71
N SER A 189 -10.00 -16.07 -5.35
CA SER A 189 -9.28 -17.26 -5.80
C SER A 189 -8.20 -16.93 -6.82
N GLU A 190 -7.22 -17.81 -6.97
CA GLU A 190 -6.16 -17.67 -7.98
C GLU A 190 -6.72 -17.56 -9.40
N GLU A 191 -7.78 -18.30 -9.69
CA GLU A 191 -8.47 -18.27 -10.98
C GLU A 191 -9.16 -16.92 -11.21
N GLU A 192 -9.88 -16.42 -10.22
CA GLU A 192 -10.53 -15.11 -10.29
C GLU A 192 -9.49 -14.00 -10.40
N LEU A 193 -8.41 -14.07 -9.63
CA LEU A 193 -7.32 -13.10 -9.68
C LEU A 193 -6.68 -13.05 -11.08
N TYR A 194 -6.43 -14.22 -11.68
CA TYR A 194 -5.91 -14.30 -13.05
C TYR A 194 -6.85 -13.62 -14.06
N GLU A 195 -8.15 -13.87 -13.99
CA GLU A 195 -9.12 -13.27 -14.91
C GLU A 195 -9.25 -11.74 -14.68
N ARG A 196 -9.19 -11.26 -13.43
CA ARG A 196 -9.13 -9.81 -13.12
C ARG A 196 -7.91 -9.16 -13.77
N MET A 197 -6.73 -9.70 -13.54
CA MET A 197 -5.48 -9.21 -14.12
C MET A 197 -5.55 -9.25 -15.66
N LYS A 198 -5.99 -10.37 -16.24
CA LYS A 198 -6.11 -10.54 -17.69
C LYS A 198 -7.03 -9.51 -18.33
N LYS A 199 -8.19 -9.22 -17.70
CA LYS A 199 -9.12 -8.19 -18.16
C LYS A 199 -8.49 -6.81 -18.23
N VAL A 200 -7.62 -6.46 -17.27
CA VAL A 200 -6.89 -5.20 -17.26
C VAL A 200 -5.79 -5.21 -18.31
N VAL A 201 -4.96 -6.25 -18.33
CA VAL A 201 -3.83 -6.39 -19.27
C VAL A 201 -4.24 -6.34 -20.74
N GLN A 202 -5.43 -6.87 -21.07
CA GLN A 202 -5.96 -6.83 -22.45
C GLN A 202 -6.25 -5.41 -22.96
N GLN A 203 -6.30 -4.41 -22.09
CA GLN A 203 -6.48 -2.99 -22.46
C GLN A 203 -5.16 -2.27 -22.74
N VAL A 204 -4.03 -2.89 -22.42
CA VAL A 204 -2.69 -2.34 -22.66
C VAL A 204 -2.40 -2.29 -24.16
N LYS A 205 -1.99 -1.13 -24.66
CA LYS A 205 -1.72 -0.91 -26.09
C LYS A 205 -0.39 -1.49 -26.54
N ASN A 206 0.65 -1.34 -25.73
CA ASN A 206 1.99 -1.80 -26.06
C ASN A 206 2.64 -2.54 -24.88
N MET A 207 2.67 -3.85 -24.96
CA MET A 207 3.23 -4.71 -23.91
C MET A 207 4.73 -4.49 -23.68
N LYS A 208 5.47 -3.99 -24.69
CA LYS A 208 6.91 -3.75 -24.54
C LYS A 208 7.26 -2.58 -23.66
N THR A 209 6.35 -1.61 -23.54
CA THR A 209 6.53 -0.40 -22.72
C THR A 209 5.60 -0.42 -21.49
N ALA A 210 4.81 -1.48 -21.29
CA ALA A 210 3.86 -1.59 -20.20
C ALA A 210 4.54 -1.85 -18.85
N VAL A 211 3.97 -1.28 -17.80
CA VAL A 211 4.30 -1.52 -16.41
C VAL A 211 3.11 -2.18 -15.73
N PHE A 212 3.30 -3.35 -15.13
CA PHE A 212 2.26 -4.02 -14.34
C PHE A 212 2.47 -3.70 -12.87
N CYS A 213 1.49 -3.05 -12.25
CA CYS A 213 1.47 -2.69 -10.84
C CYS A 213 0.47 -3.61 -10.15
N PHE A 214 0.90 -4.84 -9.85
CA PHE A 214 0.11 -5.88 -9.23
C PHE A 214 0.59 -6.11 -7.82
N HIS A 215 -0.28 -5.85 -6.83
CA HIS A 215 0.13 -5.76 -5.43
C HIS A 215 0.83 -7.03 -4.95
N CYS A 216 0.23 -8.22 -5.15
CA CYS A 216 0.87 -9.48 -4.77
C CYS A 216 2.01 -9.86 -5.74
N PRO A 217 3.20 -10.23 -5.24
CA PRO A 217 4.31 -10.63 -6.09
C PRO A 217 4.08 -12.01 -6.74
N PRO A 218 4.83 -12.33 -7.82
CA PRO A 218 4.80 -13.64 -8.46
C PRO A 218 5.22 -14.75 -7.49
N TYR A 219 4.45 -15.86 -7.44
CA TYR A 219 4.73 -17.02 -6.61
C TYR A 219 6.10 -17.64 -6.93
N ASP A 220 6.82 -18.08 -5.89
CA ASP A 220 8.15 -18.74 -5.95
C ASP A 220 9.18 -17.92 -6.73
N SER A 221 9.39 -16.69 -6.29
CA SER A 221 10.12 -15.66 -7.02
C SER A 221 11.18 -14.93 -6.20
N GLU A 222 11.60 -15.40 -5.06
CA GLU A 222 12.53 -14.74 -4.12
C GLU A 222 12.06 -13.36 -3.57
N ILE A 223 11.21 -12.63 -4.29
CA ILE A 223 10.58 -11.38 -3.81
C ILE A 223 9.22 -11.63 -3.13
N ASP A 224 8.89 -12.89 -2.89
CA ASP A 224 7.66 -13.36 -2.25
C ASP A 224 7.90 -14.25 -1.02
N ARG A 225 9.10 -14.24 -0.46
CA ARG A 225 9.47 -15.08 0.69
C ARG A 225 8.93 -14.48 1.98
N ALA A 226 7.98 -15.15 2.63
CA ALA A 226 7.44 -14.77 3.93
C ALA A 226 7.70 -15.83 4.99
N PRO A 227 7.70 -15.49 6.29
CA PRO A 227 7.76 -16.47 7.36
C PRO A 227 6.62 -17.48 7.24
N LEU A 228 6.96 -18.78 7.26
CA LEU A 228 5.94 -19.82 7.31
C LEU A 228 5.20 -19.74 8.65
N LEU A 229 3.87 -19.87 8.61
CA LEU A 229 3.01 -19.79 9.78
C LEU A 229 2.49 -21.18 10.17
N ASP A 230 2.40 -21.44 11.48
CA ASP A 230 1.70 -22.58 12.01
C ASP A 230 0.18 -22.38 12.00
N LYS A 231 -0.59 -23.38 12.45
CA LYS A 231 -2.07 -23.33 12.55
C LYS A 231 -2.63 -22.22 13.46
N ASN A 232 -1.76 -21.61 14.29
CA ASN A 232 -2.11 -20.51 15.19
C ASN A 232 -1.58 -19.16 14.67
N LEU A 233 -1.19 -19.09 13.39
CA LEU A 233 -0.62 -17.92 12.74
C LEU A 233 0.68 -17.42 13.40
N ARG A 234 1.49 -18.32 13.98
CA ARG A 234 2.77 -18.00 14.56
C ARG A 234 3.89 -18.41 13.61
N PRO A 235 4.96 -17.61 13.47
CA PRO A 235 6.11 -17.99 12.65
C PRO A 235 6.72 -19.33 13.10
N VAL A 236 6.92 -20.21 12.13
CA VAL A 236 7.60 -21.49 12.37
C VAL A 236 9.09 -21.23 12.57
N VAL A 237 9.62 -21.77 13.70
CA VAL A 237 11.04 -21.66 14.04
C VAL A 237 11.67 -23.04 13.98
N ARG A 238 12.76 -23.20 13.22
CA ARG A 238 13.58 -24.40 13.17
C ARG A 238 15.05 -24.03 13.42
N ALA A 239 15.69 -24.76 14.31
CA ALA A 239 17.10 -24.53 14.73
C ALA A 239 17.37 -23.03 15.12
N GLY A 240 16.41 -22.35 15.74
CA GLY A 240 16.55 -20.96 16.21
C GLY A 240 16.32 -19.88 15.15
N SER A 241 15.96 -20.24 13.92
CA SER A 241 15.66 -19.28 12.82
C SER A 241 14.24 -19.48 12.30
N HIS A 242 13.61 -18.40 11.82
CA HIS A 242 12.34 -18.48 11.12
C HIS A 242 12.50 -19.24 9.81
N GLU A 243 11.55 -20.12 9.51
CA GLU A 243 11.44 -20.73 8.18
C GLU A 243 10.69 -19.80 7.24
N PHE A 244 11.19 -19.63 6.02
CA PHE A 244 10.60 -18.83 4.98
C PHE A 244 10.13 -19.70 3.81
N GLY A 245 8.99 -19.35 3.23
CA GLY A 245 8.42 -20.01 2.05
C GLY A 245 7.81 -19.01 1.08
N PRO A 246 7.45 -19.47 -0.14
CA PRO A 246 6.79 -18.63 -1.12
C PRO A 246 5.37 -18.30 -0.65
N ALA A 247 5.00 -17.02 -0.73
CA ALA A 247 3.70 -16.49 -0.33
C ALA A 247 3.07 -15.57 -1.40
N GLY A 248 3.67 -15.50 -2.59
CA GLY A 248 3.13 -14.79 -3.74
C GLY A 248 1.95 -15.49 -4.39
N CYS A 249 1.34 -14.86 -5.40
CA CYS A 249 0.21 -15.39 -6.13
C CYS A 249 0.66 -16.12 -7.42
N LYS A 250 0.13 -17.32 -7.64
CA LYS A 250 0.36 -18.08 -8.88
C LYS A 250 -0.25 -17.39 -10.10
N ALA A 251 -1.38 -16.72 -9.91
CA ALA A 251 -1.99 -15.88 -10.93
C ALA A 251 -1.04 -14.77 -11.39
N THR A 252 -0.39 -14.08 -10.46
CA THR A 252 0.61 -13.05 -10.80
C THR A 252 1.80 -13.67 -11.55
N ARG A 253 2.31 -14.80 -11.08
CA ARG A 253 3.39 -15.50 -11.76
C ARG A 253 3.04 -15.81 -13.21
N ARG A 254 1.86 -16.40 -13.43
CA ARG A 254 1.35 -16.78 -14.76
C ARG A 254 1.17 -15.57 -15.67
N ILE A 255 0.58 -14.47 -15.18
CA ILE A 255 0.40 -13.24 -15.96
C ILE A 255 1.76 -12.67 -16.39
N MET A 256 2.77 -12.66 -15.51
CA MET A 256 4.10 -12.19 -15.87
C MET A 256 4.76 -13.08 -16.93
N GLU A 257 4.56 -14.39 -16.87
CA GLU A 257 5.07 -15.33 -17.87
C GLU A 257 4.34 -15.22 -19.23
N ASP A 258 3.01 -15.07 -19.21
CA ASP A 258 2.18 -15.02 -20.42
C ASP A 258 2.36 -13.72 -21.21
N TYR A 259 2.47 -12.57 -20.53
CA TYR A 259 2.42 -11.24 -21.16
C TYR A 259 3.76 -10.52 -21.20
N GLN A 260 4.65 -10.77 -20.28
CA GLN A 260 6.00 -10.24 -20.22
C GLN A 260 6.07 -8.71 -20.46
N PRO A 261 5.49 -7.85 -19.59
CA PRO A 261 5.62 -6.41 -19.69
C PRO A 261 7.09 -5.96 -19.53
N LEU A 262 7.36 -4.65 -19.65
CA LEU A 262 8.68 -4.08 -19.35
C LEU A 262 9.03 -4.26 -17.88
N LEU A 263 8.07 -3.99 -16.99
CA LEU A 263 8.25 -3.98 -15.53
C LEU A 263 7.05 -4.60 -14.81
N GLY A 264 7.34 -5.29 -13.69
CA GLY A 264 6.38 -5.66 -12.66
C GLY A 264 6.69 -4.93 -11.36
N LEU A 265 5.70 -4.27 -10.77
CA LEU A 265 5.78 -3.55 -9.51
C LEU A 265 4.90 -4.25 -8.48
N HIS A 266 5.49 -4.70 -7.37
CA HIS A 266 4.84 -5.51 -6.37
C HIS A 266 5.13 -5.03 -4.96
N GLY A 267 4.30 -5.43 -4.00
CA GLY A 267 4.42 -5.20 -2.56
C GLY A 267 4.00 -6.44 -1.78
N HIS A 268 3.09 -6.26 -0.80
CA HIS A 268 2.43 -7.31 -0.03
C HIS A 268 3.36 -8.12 0.89
N ILE A 269 4.51 -8.55 0.42
CA ILE A 269 5.49 -9.32 1.19
C ILE A 269 6.62 -8.38 1.63
N HIS A 270 6.48 -7.85 2.84
CA HIS A 270 7.35 -6.80 3.39
C HIS A 270 8.80 -7.27 3.57
N GLU A 271 8.97 -8.56 3.89
CA GLU A 271 10.24 -9.17 4.27
C GLU A 271 11.13 -9.51 3.07
N SER A 272 10.61 -9.40 1.84
CA SER A 272 11.32 -9.83 0.63
C SER A 272 11.62 -8.70 -0.35
N PRO A 273 12.34 -7.65 0.09
CA PRO A 273 12.75 -6.59 -0.82
C PRO A 273 13.77 -7.08 -1.83
N GLY A 274 13.55 -6.76 -3.10
CA GLY A 274 14.48 -7.16 -4.16
C GLY A 274 13.89 -6.99 -5.55
N PHE A 275 14.57 -7.60 -6.51
CA PHE A 275 14.05 -7.74 -7.87
C PHE A 275 14.46 -9.08 -8.47
N ILE A 276 13.63 -9.56 -9.38
CA ILE A 276 13.87 -10.80 -10.14
C ILE A 276 13.60 -10.55 -11.63
N GLN A 277 14.00 -11.51 -12.45
CA GLN A 277 13.73 -11.51 -13.89
C GLN A 277 12.81 -12.70 -14.24
N ILE A 278 11.66 -12.43 -14.85
CA ILE A 278 10.76 -13.44 -15.43
C ILE A 278 10.69 -13.18 -16.95
N GLY A 279 11.29 -14.07 -17.73
CA GLY A 279 11.46 -13.82 -19.16
C GLY A 279 12.18 -12.48 -19.40
N ARG A 280 11.54 -11.54 -20.12
CA ARG A 280 12.10 -10.20 -20.29
C ARG A 280 11.69 -9.20 -19.19
N THR A 281 10.69 -9.54 -18.36
CA THR A 281 10.14 -8.65 -17.34
C THR A 281 11.01 -8.61 -16.10
N LYS A 282 11.33 -7.42 -15.61
CA LYS A 282 11.93 -7.21 -14.30
C LYS A 282 10.83 -6.92 -13.27
N CYS A 283 10.69 -7.78 -12.26
CA CYS A 283 9.72 -7.65 -11.19
C CYS A 283 10.40 -7.12 -9.93
N LEU A 284 9.82 -6.10 -9.27
CA LEU A 284 10.37 -5.39 -8.14
C LEU A 284 9.46 -5.53 -6.92
N ASN A 285 10.05 -5.67 -5.73
CA ASN A 285 9.38 -5.45 -4.44
C ASN A 285 10.30 -4.59 -3.57
N PRO A 286 9.92 -3.36 -3.16
CA PRO A 286 10.75 -2.53 -2.29
C PRO A 286 10.81 -3.06 -0.85
N GLY A 287 9.86 -3.92 -0.45
CA GLY A 287 9.60 -4.28 0.93
C GLY A 287 8.95 -3.14 1.70
N SER A 288 8.73 -3.32 3.00
CA SER A 288 8.15 -2.29 3.85
C SER A 288 8.72 -2.28 5.27
N GLU A 289 8.96 -1.10 5.81
CA GLU A 289 9.32 -0.82 7.20
C GLU A 289 8.48 0.36 7.74
N TYR A 290 7.19 0.38 7.38
CA TYR A 290 6.27 1.46 7.73
C TYR A 290 6.15 1.69 9.24
N GLY A 291 6.27 0.65 10.05
CA GLY A 291 6.19 0.71 11.51
C GLY A 291 7.30 1.58 12.13
N GLU A 292 8.46 1.61 11.50
CA GLU A 292 9.61 2.44 11.86
C GLU A 292 9.57 3.83 11.21
N GLY A 293 8.55 4.07 10.36
CA GLY A 293 8.43 5.30 9.57
C GLY A 293 9.50 5.41 8.47
N ILE A 294 10.09 4.29 8.05
CA ILE A 294 11.06 4.24 6.95
C ILE A 294 10.31 3.92 5.65
N LEU A 295 10.35 4.86 4.72
CA LEU A 295 9.82 4.64 3.37
C LEU A 295 10.80 3.77 2.58
N LYS A 296 10.35 2.63 2.08
CA LYS A 296 11.08 1.82 1.10
C LYS A 296 10.51 2.08 -0.29
N ALA A 297 11.39 2.30 -1.26
CA ALA A 297 10.95 2.62 -2.63
C ALA A 297 12.01 2.22 -3.67
N TYR A 298 11.62 2.24 -4.94
CA TYR A 298 12.52 2.22 -6.08
C TYR A 298 12.42 3.53 -6.86
N LEU A 299 13.58 4.11 -7.19
CA LEU A 299 13.71 5.09 -8.27
C LEU A 299 13.92 4.33 -9.57
N VAL A 300 13.01 4.55 -10.51
CA VAL A 300 13.01 3.88 -11.82
C VAL A 300 13.11 4.93 -12.92
N GLU A 301 13.99 4.72 -13.90
CA GLU A 301 14.01 5.47 -15.15
C GLU A 301 13.85 4.50 -16.32
N ILE A 302 12.95 4.83 -17.22
CA ILE A 302 12.66 4.07 -18.44
C ILE A 302 12.81 4.98 -19.67
N ASP A 303 13.21 4.38 -20.78
CA ASP A 303 13.35 5.05 -22.07
C ASP A 303 12.87 4.09 -23.17
N GLY A 304 11.65 4.32 -23.67
CA GLY A 304 10.95 3.38 -24.54
C GLY A 304 10.81 2.00 -23.88
N ASP A 305 11.36 0.97 -24.51
CA ASP A 305 11.28 -0.42 -24.01
C ASP A 305 12.46 -0.84 -23.09
N LYS A 306 13.19 0.14 -22.53
CA LYS A 306 14.38 -0.12 -21.70
C LYS A 306 14.28 0.50 -20.32
N ILE A 307 14.73 -0.25 -19.32
CA ILE A 307 14.97 0.27 -17.98
C ILE A 307 16.40 0.80 -17.96
N THR A 308 16.55 2.14 -17.82
CA THR A 308 17.85 2.81 -17.82
C THR A 308 18.42 3.02 -16.43
N ARG A 309 17.54 3.05 -15.41
CA ARG A 309 17.94 3.09 -14.00
C ARG A 309 16.97 2.30 -13.14
N LEU A 310 17.51 1.57 -12.20
CA LEU A 310 16.78 0.90 -11.14
C LEU A 310 17.60 1.02 -9.86
N GLN A 311 17.11 1.81 -8.92
CA GLN A 311 17.79 2.07 -7.67
C GLN A 311 16.84 1.96 -6.50
N ARG A 312 17.14 1.07 -5.55
CA ARG A 312 16.44 1.04 -4.27
C ARG A 312 16.81 2.29 -3.47
N VAL A 313 15.80 2.94 -2.93
CA VAL A 313 15.93 4.15 -2.09
C VAL A 313 15.13 3.98 -0.82
N GLU A 314 15.59 4.62 0.24
CA GLU A 314 14.92 4.62 1.54
C GLU A 314 15.07 5.97 2.22
N GLY A 315 14.16 6.32 3.11
CA GLY A 315 14.22 7.60 3.81
C GLY A 315 13.41 7.64 5.10
#